data_89da5830f3959fe0dc3bf3b642b354d9
#
_entry.id   89da5830f3959fe0dc3bf3b642b354d9
#
_cell.length_a   1.000
_cell.length_b   1.000
_cell.length_c   1.000
_cell.angle_alpha   90.00
_cell.angle_beta   90.00
_cell.angle_gamma   90.00
#
_symmetry.space_group_name_H-M   'P 1'
#
loop_
_entity.id
_entity.type
_entity.pdbx_description
1 polymer ?
#
loop_
_entity_poly.entity_id
_entity_poly.type
_entity_poly.pdbx_seq_one_letter_code
_entity_poly.pdbx_strand_id
1 'polypeptide(L)'
;MSEMGFGVGAYTAAEAAKLLHMKPKTLRRWLYGYEYDYGEGLQEQPPLWKPQYDPDKDGPLLGFRDLIEARIVNALRRSGIGLP
;
A
#
# COMPACT_ATOMS: atom_id res chain seq x y z
N MET A 1 9.12 21.00 5.51
CA MET A 1 9.36 20.45 5.24
C MET A 1 9.52 20.04 5.14
N SER A 2 9.60 20.01 5.05
CA SER A 2 9.86 19.45 4.79
C SER A 2 10.27 18.96 4.71
N GLU A 3 10.64 19.15 4.89
CA GLU A 3 11.23 18.38 4.76
C GLU A 3 10.90 17.50 4.81
N MET A 4 9.99 17.69 5.15
CA MET A 4 9.57 16.84 5.32
C MET A 4 9.38 15.88 4.58
N GLY A 5 8.82 15.31 4.49
CA GLY A 5 8.58 14.22 3.72
C GLY A 5 9.54 14.00 2.64
N PHE A 6 10.16 14.94 2.16
CA PHE A 6 11.04 14.83 1.16
C PHE A 6 12.14 14.00 1.48
N GLY A 7 13.10 14.15 2.10
CA GLY A 7 14.22 13.29 2.33
C GLY A 7 13.86 12.07 3.17
N VAL A 8 12.81 12.19 3.96
CA VAL A 8 12.39 11.09 4.81
C VAL A 8 11.49 10.13 4.07
N GLY A 9 10.71 10.64 3.15
CA GLY A 9 9.81 9.80 2.39
C GLY A 9 8.79 9.06 3.23
N ALA A 10 8.20 9.75 4.18
CA ALA A 10 7.15 9.17 5.00
C ALA A 10 5.81 9.80 4.64
N TYR A 11 4.85 8.95 4.26
CA TYR A 11 3.54 9.39 3.80
C TYR A 11 2.45 8.60 4.49
N THR A 12 1.30 9.22 4.72
CA THR A 12 0.14 8.46 5.20
C THR A 12 -0.47 7.75 3.98
N ALA A 13 -1.29 6.74 4.24
CA ALA A 13 -1.98 6.04 3.16
C ALA A 13 -2.88 7.00 2.37
N ALA A 14 -3.51 7.95 3.06
CA ALA A 14 -4.37 8.92 2.39
C ALA A 14 -3.56 9.82 1.45
N GLU A 15 -2.41 10.29 1.89
CA GLU A 15 -1.53 11.12 1.08
C GLU A 15 -1.01 10.36 -0.13
N ALA A 16 -0.54 9.15 0.10
CA ALA A 16 0.01 8.31 -0.97
C ALA A 16 -1.07 7.96 -1.99
N ALA A 17 -2.26 7.60 -1.53
CA ALA A 17 -3.35 7.25 -2.41
C ALA A 17 -3.73 8.42 -3.32
N LYS A 18 -3.70 9.63 -2.75
CA LYS A 18 -4.01 10.82 -3.52
C LYS A 18 -2.97 11.05 -4.60
N LEU A 19 -1.70 10.87 -4.27
CA LEU A 19 -0.62 11.00 -5.25
C LEU A 19 -0.72 9.95 -6.35
N LEU A 20 -1.18 8.75 -6.00
CA LEU A 20 -1.27 7.64 -6.94
C LEU A 20 -2.61 7.54 -7.65
N HIS A 21 -3.54 8.44 -7.33
CA HIS A 21 -4.89 8.45 -7.89
C HIS A 21 -5.59 7.11 -7.65
N MET A 22 -5.55 6.65 -6.41
CA MET A 22 -6.21 5.40 -6.06
C MET A 22 -6.89 5.53 -4.69
N LYS A 23 -7.70 4.55 -4.32
CA LYS A 23 -8.40 4.57 -3.05
C LYS A 23 -7.47 4.18 -1.92
N PRO A 24 -7.49 4.91 -0.79
CA PRO A 24 -6.65 4.54 0.36
C PRO A 24 -6.90 3.12 0.86
N LYS A 25 -8.13 2.65 0.80
CA LYS A 25 -8.46 1.30 1.24
C LYS A 25 -7.74 0.25 0.39
N THR A 26 -7.70 0.45 -0.91
CA THR A 26 -7.01 -0.44 -1.83
C THR A 26 -5.51 -0.45 -1.53
N LEU A 27 -4.94 0.73 -1.34
CA LEU A 27 -3.52 0.85 -1.05
C LEU A 27 -3.17 0.14 0.26
N ARG A 28 -3.99 0.29 1.28
CA ARG A 28 -3.76 -0.39 2.56
C ARG A 28 -3.82 -1.90 2.42
N ARG A 29 -4.72 -2.40 1.60
CA ARG A 29 -4.81 -3.85 1.34
C ARG A 29 -3.53 -4.37 0.70
N TRP A 30 -2.97 -3.61 -0.21
CA TRP A 30 -1.72 -4.00 -0.86
C TRP A 30 -0.55 -4.01 0.12
N LEU A 31 -0.53 -3.01 1.01
CA LEU A 31 0.58 -2.87 1.97
C LEU A 31 0.53 -3.87 3.11
N TYR A 32 -0.64 -4.16 3.62
CA TYR A 32 -0.76 -4.92 4.85
C TYR A 32 -1.50 -6.24 4.68
N GLY A 33 -2.03 -6.50 3.51
CA GLY A 33 -2.85 -7.67 3.29
C GLY A 33 -4.22 -7.48 3.88
N TYR A 34 -5.05 -8.49 3.78
CA TYR A 34 -6.38 -8.46 4.35
C TYR A 34 -6.94 -9.87 4.48
N GLU A 35 -7.98 -10.00 5.30
CA GLU A 35 -8.66 -11.26 5.47
C GLU A 35 -9.99 -11.18 4.74
N TYR A 36 -10.43 -12.29 4.21
CA TYR A 36 -11.72 -12.37 3.55
C TYR A 36 -12.35 -13.74 3.81
N ASP A 37 -13.69 -13.78 3.78
CA ASP A 37 -14.42 -15.01 4.01
C ASP A 37 -14.84 -15.57 2.65
N TYR A 38 -14.38 -16.77 2.35
CA TYR A 38 -14.65 -17.38 1.06
C TYR A 38 -15.64 -18.52 1.20
N GLY A 39 -16.37 -18.59 2.30
CA GLY A 39 -17.37 -19.61 2.53
C GLY A 39 -16.86 -20.82 3.27
N GLU A 40 -15.57 -21.00 3.35
CA GLU A 40 -14.95 -22.11 4.04
C GLU A 40 -14.08 -21.64 5.20
N GLY A 41 -14.35 -20.47 5.71
CA GLY A 41 -13.57 -19.85 6.78
C GLY A 41 -12.77 -18.70 6.25
N LEU A 42 -12.03 -18.07 7.14
CA LEU A 42 -11.25 -16.89 6.79
C LEU A 42 -10.02 -17.27 5.97
N GLN A 43 -9.83 -16.55 4.90
CA GLN A 43 -8.64 -16.68 4.07
C GLN A 43 -7.82 -15.41 4.22
N GLU A 44 -6.52 -15.51 4.00
CA GLU A 44 -5.64 -14.36 4.13
C GLU A 44 -5.01 -14.02 2.80
N GLN A 45 -5.08 -12.76 2.44
CA GLN A 45 -4.33 -12.24 1.30
C GLN A 45 -3.12 -11.52 1.88
N PRO A 46 -1.91 -12.02 1.67
CA PRO A 46 -0.73 -11.37 2.23
C PRO A 46 -0.43 -10.04 1.53
N PRO A 47 0.41 -9.22 2.13
CA PRO A 47 0.84 -7.98 1.48
C PRO A 47 1.51 -8.28 0.14
N LEU A 48 1.37 -7.37 -0.81
CA LEU A 48 1.99 -7.55 -2.12
C LEU A 48 3.49 -7.29 -2.10
N TRP A 49 3.96 -6.56 -1.13
CA TRP A 49 5.40 -6.35 -0.90
C TRP A 49 5.61 -6.06 0.57
N LYS A 50 6.86 -6.13 1.02
CA LYS A 50 7.16 -5.86 2.42
C LYS A 50 7.20 -4.35 2.65
N PRO A 51 6.35 -3.81 3.52
CA PRO A 51 6.33 -2.37 3.77
C PRO A 51 7.69 -1.87 4.28
N GLN A 52 8.04 -0.66 3.89
CA GLN A 52 9.29 -0.05 4.30
C GLN A 52 9.28 0.28 5.79
N TYR A 53 8.14 0.69 6.33
CA TYR A 53 7.98 1.00 7.74
C TYR A 53 7.16 -0.10 8.40
N ASP A 54 7.50 -0.42 9.64
CA ASP A 54 6.76 -1.41 10.41
C ASP A 54 5.50 -0.74 10.97
N PRO A 55 4.30 -1.18 10.58
CA PRO A 55 3.07 -0.53 11.05
C PRO A 55 2.90 -0.59 12.56
N ASP A 56 3.50 -1.58 13.23
CA ASP A 56 3.38 -1.69 14.68
C ASP A 56 4.34 -0.77 15.42
N LYS A 57 5.48 -0.48 14.83
CA LYS A 57 6.48 0.37 15.48
C LYS A 57 6.44 1.79 14.99
N ASP A 58 6.30 1.97 13.69
CA ASP A 58 6.40 3.29 13.07
C ASP A 58 5.05 3.89 12.71
N GLY A 59 3.98 3.11 12.84
CA GLY A 59 2.66 3.53 12.43
C GLY A 59 2.42 3.20 10.96
N PRO A 60 1.22 3.44 10.46
CA PRO A 60 0.84 3.06 9.09
C PRO A 60 1.37 4.07 8.07
N LEU A 61 2.68 4.11 7.92
CA LEU A 61 3.35 5.03 7.02
C LEU A 61 3.90 4.30 5.80
N LEU A 62 3.99 5.01 4.70
CA LEU A 62 4.62 4.51 3.49
C LEU A 62 5.93 5.24 3.27
N GLY A 63 6.94 4.53 2.83
CA GLY A 63 8.18 5.14 2.40
C GLY A 63 8.17 5.38 0.91
N PHE A 64 9.23 5.96 0.39
CA PHE A 64 9.35 6.24 -1.03
C PHE A 64 9.34 4.96 -1.85
N ARG A 65 9.98 3.91 -1.34
CA ARG A 65 10.00 2.60 -2.02
C ARG A 65 8.59 2.03 -2.12
N ASP A 66 7.77 2.21 -1.06
CA ASP A 66 6.38 1.76 -1.08
C ASP A 66 5.59 2.49 -2.18
N LEU A 67 5.85 3.78 -2.38
CA LEU A 67 5.19 4.52 -3.43
C LEU A 67 5.55 3.98 -4.81
N ILE A 68 6.81 3.63 -5.02
CA ILE A 68 7.26 3.08 -6.29
C ILE A 68 6.61 1.72 -6.53
N GLU A 69 6.58 0.86 -5.51
CA GLU A 69 5.94 -0.45 -5.63
C GLU A 69 4.46 -0.30 -5.95
N ALA A 70 3.77 0.57 -5.22
CA ALA A 70 2.35 0.80 -5.45
C ALA A 70 2.09 1.35 -6.85
N ARG A 71 2.96 2.21 -7.34
CA ARG A 71 2.80 2.79 -8.67
C ARG A 71 2.92 1.72 -9.74
N ILE A 72 3.87 0.80 -9.58
CA ILE A 72 4.07 -0.30 -10.51
C ILE A 72 2.84 -1.22 -10.50
N VAL A 73 2.38 -1.60 -9.31
CA VAL A 73 1.22 -2.47 -9.16
C VAL A 73 -0.01 -1.83 -9.77
N ASN A 74 -0.20 -0.53 -9.52
CA ASN A 74 -1.36 0.19 -10.05
C ASN A 74 -1.33 0.25 -11.59
N ALA A 75 -0.15 0.41 -12.16
CA ALA A 75 0.01 0.43 -13.62
C ALA A 75 -0.32 -0.95 -14.21
N LEU A 76 0.14 -2.01 -13.58
CA LEU A 76 -0.16 -3.37 -14.02
C LEU A 76 -1.66 -3.65 -13.95
N ARG A 77 -2.30 -3.21 -12.88
CA ARG A 77 -3.73 -3.38 -12.71
C ARG A 77 -4.51 -2.67 -13.81
N ARG A 78 -4.09 -1.46 -14.17
CA ARG A 78 -4.75 -0.68 -15.22
C ARG A 78 -4.56 -1.31 -16.58
N SER A 79 -3.50 -2.10 -16.76
CA SER A 79 -3.26 -2.80 -18.03
C SER A 79 -4.13 -4.04 -18.18
N GLY A 80 -4.98 -4.33 -17.20
CA GLY A 80 -5.87 -5.47 -17.29
C GLY A 80 -5.31 -6.75 -16.68
N ILE A 81 -4.17 -6.66 -16.02
CA ILE A 81 -3.62 -7.83 -15.32
C ILE A 81 -4.40 -8.03 -14.04
N GLY A 82 -4.89 -9.22 -13.82
CA GLY A 82 -5.66 -9.51 -12.62
C GLY A 82 -4.76 -9.53 -11.40
N LEU A 83 -5.07 -8.68 -10.42
CA LEU A 83 -4.33 -8.60 -9.17
C LEU A 83 -5.28 -8.82 -8.00
N PRO A 84 -4.77 -9.35 -6.90
CA PRO A 84 -5.60 -9.55 -5.71
C PRO A 84 -6.11 -8.25 -5.13
#